data_0848f7116ee08c0053d25aa3773e2c64
#
_entry.id   0848f7116ee08c0053d25aa3773e2c64
#
_cell.length_a   1.000
_cell.length_b   1.000
_cell.length_c   1.000
_cell.angle_alpha   90.00
_cell.angle_beta   90.00
_cell.angle_gamma   90.00
#
_symmetry.space_group_name_H-M   'P 1'
#
loop_
_entity.id
_entity.type
_entity.pdbx_description
1 polymer ?
#
loop_
_entity_poly.entity_id
_entity_poly.type
_entity_poly.pdbx_seq_one_letter_code
_entity_poly.pdbx_strand_id
1 'polypeptide(L)'
;MESAIGRAQSHDDLISAITTTYQTQSPALWAQRIAEALLLAELAATLGITDDYPRAETLEMEAKRAWWKVPKLFDRAVVWFTEKLDKAVEVPVVYEFGERPVKRAPDVARAAQLDSATKLRARAKKGQEQGEKLESTKGELYGLMRELGIDPTPVKSNPIVQEELQSRFARTRESILSLDFYRAAYPYWRYSSVLDRHTTLGCRALHGLTMPASDPRWVGYVPPRHWKCRAHVLAVVHSEGVNARKTEPNPEYAGDGSFGTLIDEWEPKPGSYPADLWDIYAAAKGIANPHIELEGNWWRKST
;
A
#
# COMPACT_ATOMS: atom_id res chain seq x y z
N MET A 1 -9.21 13.58 -18.28
CA MET A 1 -8.03 13.26 -19.13
C MET A 1 -8.44 12.71 -20.50
N GLU A 2 -9.29 11.70 -20.61
CA GLU A 2 -9.70 11.11 -21.91
C GLU A 2 -10.18 12.14 -22.94
N SER A 3 -11.08 13.05 -22.55
CA SER A 3 -11.58 14.08 -23.45
C SER A 3 -10.50 15.08 -23.90
N ALA A 4 -9.48 15.31 -23.11
CA ALA A 4 -8.35 16.17 -23.47
C ALA A 4 -7.41 15.48 -24.46
N ILE A 5 -7.11 14.20 -24.27
CA ILE A 5 -6.36 13.36 -25.20
C ILE A 5 -7.09 13.24 -26.54
N GLY A 6 -8.42 13.02 -26.51
CA GLY A 6 -9.23 12.89 -27.71
C GLY A 6 -9.19 14.15 -28.62
N ARG A 7 -9.14 15.33 -28.01
CA ARG A 7 -9.12 16.62 -28.74
C ARG A 7 -7.75 17.04 -29.27
N ALA A 8 -6.66 16.40 -28.80
CA ALA A 8 -5.32 16.75 -29.24
C ALA A 8 -5.14 16.54 -30.75
N GLN A 9 -4.50 17.49 -31.41
CA GLN A 9 -4.24 17.47 -32.86
C GLN A 9 -2.77 17.21 -33.20
N SER A 10 -1.90 17.22 -32.20
CA SER A 10 -0.47 16.93 -32.31
C SER A 10 0.05 16.18 -31.09
N HIS A 11 1.27 15.65 -31.12
CA HIS A 11 1.94 15.08 -29.97
C HIS A 11 2.24 16.15 -28.91
N ASP A 12 2.55 17.38 -29.33
CA ASP A 12 2.73 18.49 -28.38
C ASP A 12 1.42 18.82 -27.63
N ASP A 13 0.28 18.76 -28.34
CA ASP A 13 -1.03 18.92 -27.72
C ASP A 13 -1.30 17.78 -26.71
N LEU A 14 -0.92 16.53 -27.01
CA LEU A 14 -1.05 15.41 -26.08
C LEU A 14 -0.23 15.64 -24.81
N ILE A 15 1.03 16.02 -24.96
CA ILE A 15 1.94 16.30 -23.83
C ILE A 15 1.41 17.47 -22.99
N SER A 16 0.95 18.53 -23.66
CA SER A 16 0.34 19.69 -23.01
C SER A 16 -0.95 19.33 -22.28
N ALA A 17 -1.83 18.54 -22.89
CA ALA A 17 -3.08 18.10 -22.28
C ALA A 17 -2.85 17.26 -21.02
N ILE A 18 -1.89 16.34 -21.04
CA ILE A 18 -1.52 15.52 -19.86
C ILE A 18 -0.98 16.43 -18.75
N THR A 19 -0.06 17.34 -19.08
CA THR A 19 0.56 18.28 -18.14
C THR A 19 -0.50 19.16 -17.46
N THR A 20 -1.35 19.81 -18.26
CA THR A 20 -2.40 20.72 -17.78
C THR A 20 -3.42 19.97 -16.91
N THR A 21 -3.82 18.77 -17.33
CA THR A 21 -4.77 17.97 -16.56
C THR A 21 -4.21 17.62 -15.20
N TYR A 22 -2.93 17.21 -15.12
CA TYR A 22 -2.29 16.94 -13.83
C TYR A 22 -2.23 18.18 -12.94
N GLN A 23 -1.83 19.33 -13.50
CA GLN A 23 -1.67 20.59 -12.74
C GLN A 23 -3.00 21.15 -12.23
N THR A 24 -4.09 20.94 -12.95
CA THR A 24 -5.41 21.48 -12.64
C THR A 24 -6.31 20.52 -11.88
N GLN A 25 -6.08 19.21 -11.98
CA GLN A 25 -6.89 18.20 -11.33
C GLN A 25 -6.64 18.20 -9.82
N SER A 26 -7.71 18.39 -9.05
CA SER A 26 -7.63 18.24 -7.59
C SER A 26 -7.34 16.80 -7.20
N PRO A 27 -6.39 16.52 -6.33
CA PRO A 27 -6.18 15.17 -5.79
C PRO A 27 -7.29 14.70 -4.85
N ALA A 28 -8.26 15.56 -4.51
CA ALA A 28 -9.24 15.29 -3.46
C ALA A 28 -10.06 14.02 -3.69
N LEU A 29 -10.55 13.79 -4.92
CA LEU A 29 -11.32 12.57 -5.24
C LEU A 29 -10.45 11.31 -5.10
N TRP A 30 -9.20 11.37 -5.55
CA TRP A 30 -8.27 10.26 -5.40
C TRP A 30 -7.93 10.03 -3.93
N ALA A 31 -7.68 11.11 -3.18
CA ALA A 31 -7.41 11.05 -1.75
C ALA A 31 -8.57 10.41 -0.99
N GLN A 32 -9.80 10.80 -1.29
CA GLN A 32 -10.99 10.17 -0.69
C GLN A 32 -11.03 8.66 -0.97
N ARG A 33 -10.89 8.24 -2.22
CA ARG A 33 -10.91 6.82 -2.60
C ARG A 33 -9.76 6.02 -2.00
N ILE A 34 -8.59 6.63 -1.91
CA ILE A 34 -7.43 6.01 -1.27
C ILE A 34 -7.63 5.91 0.24
N ALA A 35 -8.17 6.94 0.90
CA ALA A 35 -8.51 6.88 2.32
C ALA A 35 -9.51 5.76 2.62
N GLU A 36 -10.58 5.64 1.84
CA GLU A 36 -11.54 4.55 1.94
C GLU A 36 -10.86 3.17 1.81
N ALA A 37 -9.96 3.02 0.83
CA ALA A 37 -9.24 1.77 0.60
C ALA A 37 -8.25 1.44 1.72
N LEU A 38 -7.54 2.42 2.28
CA LEU A 38 -6.63 2.24 3.40
C LEU A 38 -7.39 1.85 4.68
N LEU A 39 -8.54 2.48 4.94
CA LEU A 39 -9.42 2.11 6.05
C LEU A 39 -9.93 0.67 5.91
N LEU A 40 -10.30 0.27 4.70
CA LEU A 40 -10.71 -1.11 4.42
C LEU A 40 -9.57 -2.11 4.62
N ALA A 41 -8.34 -1.75 4.28
CA ALA A 41 -7.18 -2.60 4.52
C ALA A 41 -6.93 -2.79 6.03
N GLU A 42 -7.07 -1.74 6.84
CA GLU A 42 -6.99 -1.83 8.30
C GLU A 42 -8.09 -2.71 8.88
N LEU A 43 -9.33 -2.51 8.45
CA LEU A 43 -10.47 -3.30 8.88
C LEU A 43 -10.30 -4.79 8.51
N ALA A 44 -9.89 -5.07 7.28
CA ALA A 44 -9.63 -6.43 6.81
C ALA A 44 -8.51 -7.12 7.62
N ALA A 45 -7.44 -6.38 7.96
CA ALA A 45 -6.37 -6.88 8.81
C ALA A 45 -6.87 -7.21 10.21
N THR A 46 -7.69 -6.34 10.79
CA THR A 46 -8.27 -6.53 12.13
C THR A 46 -9.19 -7.75 12.18
N LEU A 47 -10.10 -7.85 11.23
CA LEU A 47 -11.00 -9.00 11.13
C LEU A 47 -10.24 -10.30 10.87
N GLY A 48 -9.19 -10.26 10.01
CA GLY A 48 -8.35 -11.41 9.73
C GLY A 48 -7.70 -12.00 10.96
N ILE A 49 -7.20 -11.16 11.87
CA ILE A 49 -6.59 -11.63 13.12
C ILE A 49 -7.63 -12.32 14.00
N THR A 50 -8.81 -11.75 14.14
CA THR A 50 -9.83 -12.34 15.03
C THR A 50 -10.30 -13.71 14.56
N ASP A 51 -10.24 -14.00 13.27
CA ASP A 51 -10.58 -15.32 12.73
C ASP A 51 -9.41 -16.33 12.81
N ASP A 52 -8.20 -15.85 12.51
CA ASP A 52 -7.00 -16.69 12.63
C ASP A 52 -6.73 -17.11 14.09
N TYR A 53 -7.19 -16.30 15.08
CA TYR A 53 -6.91 -16.49 16.50
C TYR A 53 -8.18 -16.41 17.38
N PRO A 54 -9.12 -17.33 17.23
CA PRO A 54 -10.43 -17.26 17.89
C PRO A 54 -10.43 -17.41 19.42
N ARG A 55 -9.30 -17.76 20.03
CA ARG A 55 -9.18 -17.96 21.48
C ARG A 55 -8.96 -16.68 22.30
N ALA A 56 -8.90 -15.53 21.67
CA ALA A 56 -8.97 -14.26 22.39
C ALA A 56 -10.43 -13.98 22.80
N GLU A 57 -10.90 -14.65 23.83
CA GLU A 57 -12.31 -14.81 24.22
C GLU A 57 -13.03 -13.55 24.70
N THR A 58 -12.51 -12.36 24.53
CA THR A 58 -13.07 -11.15 25.18
C THR A 58 -13.41 -9.99 24.24
N LEU A 59 -13.46 -10.20 22.94
CA LEU A 59 -14.10 -9.24 22.06
C LEU A 59 -15.41 -9.86 21.53
N GLU A 60 -16.50 -9.54 22.19
CA GLU A 60 -17.86 -9.78 21.72
C GLU A 60 -18.05 -9.16 20.34
N MET A 61 -17.80 -9.95 19.32
CA MET A 61 -18.08 -9.56 17.95
C MET A 61 -18.86 -10.67 17.24
N GLU A 62 -20.16 -10.74 17.49
CA GLU A 62 -21.06 -11.66 16.81
C GLU A 62 -21.25 -11.40 15.30
N ALA A 63 -20.72 -10.33 14.76
CA ALA A 63 -20.86 -9.98 13.33
C ALA A 63 -19.95 -10.77 12.39
N LYS A 64 -19.20 -11.75 12.83
CA LYS A 64 -17.94 -12.20 12.22
C LYS A 64 -17.98 -13.37 11.26
N ARG A 65 -18.96 -14.24 11.32
CA ARG A 65 -18.89 -15.53 10.60
C ARG A 65 -19.31 -15.51 9.13
N ALA A 66 -19.88 -14.41 8.64
CA ALA A 66 -20.42 -14.34 7.29
C ALA A 66 -19.43 -13.85 6.20
N TRP A 67 -18.32 -13.24 6.60
CA TRP A 67 -17.46 -12.45 5.71
C TRP A 67 -16.43 -13.23 4.89
N TRP A 68 -15.93 -14.34 5.41
CA TRP A 68 -14.78 -15.07 4.88
C TRP A 68 -15.01 -15.88 3.62
N LYS A 69 -16.22 -16.17 3.31
CA LYS A 69 -16.56 -17.06 2.17
C LYS A 69 -16.66 -16.33 0.83
N VAL A 70 -16.16 -15.07 0.73
CA VAL A 70 -16.43 -14.27 -0.45
C VAL A 70 -15.16 -13.80 -1.16
N PRO A 71 -14.93 -14.26 -2.41
CA PRO A 71 -13.76 -13.90 -3.22
C PRO A 71 -13.69 -12.43 -3.68
N LYS A 72 -14.72 -11.62 -3.43
CA LYS A 72 -14.80 -10.18 -3.78
C LYS A 72 -14.88 -9.30 -2.53
N LEU A 73 -13.87 -9.40 -1.70
CA LEU A 73 -13.80 -8.69 -0.41
C LEU A 73 -13.95 -7.16 -0.55
N PHE A 74 -13.41 -6.57 -1.59
CA PHE A 74 -13.34 -5.12 -1.76
C PHE A 74 -14.72 -4.47 -1.98
N ASP A 75 -15.52 -5.03 -2.87
CA ASP A 75 -16.81 -4.42 -3.24
C ASP A 75 -17.85 -4.56 -2.10
N ARG A 76 -17.78 -5.63 -1.32
CA ARG A 76 -18.68 -5.86 -0.18
C ARG A 76 -18.26 -5.16 1.10
N ALA A 77 -16.95 -4.99 1.33
CA ALA A 77 -16.46 -4.20 2.45
C ALA A 77 -16.90 -2.73 2.34
N VAL A 78 -16.89 -2.18 1.13
CA VAL A 78 -17.42 -0.81 0.88
C VAL A 78 -18.90 -0.71 1.21
N VAL A 79 -19.73 -1.66 0.75
CA VAL A 79 -21.17 -1.67 1.03
C VAL A 79 -21.44 -1.82 2.53
N TRP A 80 -20.76 -2.74 3.19
CA TRP A 80 -20.91 -2.95 4.63
C TRP A 80 -20.48 -1.75 5.46
N PHE A 81 -19.37 -1.10 5.09
CA PHE A 81 -18.84 0.08 5.76
C PHE A 81 -19.83 1.26 5.63
N THR A 82 -20.41 1.42 4.43
CA THR A 82 -21.43 2.45 4.19
C THR A 82 -22.71 2.19 5.01
N GLU A 83 -23.13 0.93 5.12
CA GLU A 83 -24.31 0.55 5.93
C GLU A 83 -24.05 0.62 7.44
N LYS A 84 -22.79 0.49 7.89
CA LYS A 84 -22.45 0.52 9.32
C LYS A 84 -22.06 1.91 9.82
N LEU A 85 -21.60 2.81 8.95
CA LEU A 85 -21.42 4.23 9.31
C LEU A 85 -22.73 4.89 9.75
N ASP A 86 -23.88 4.41 9.27
CA ASP A 86 -25.20 4.88 9.70
C ASP A 86 -25.64 4.32 11.06
N LYS A 87 -24.93 3.34 11.59
CA LYS A 87 -25.20 2.74 12.91
C LYS A 87 -23.92 2.82 13.73
N ALA A 88 -23.78 3.90 14.53
CA ALA A 88 -22.65 4.11 15.43
C ALA A 88 -22.23 2.81 16.16
N VAL A 89 -21.22 2.13 15.65
CA VAL A 89 -20.58 1.03 16.33
C VAL A 89 -19.36 1.63 17.04
N GLU A 90 -19.47 1.80 18.34
CA GLU A 90 -18.33 2.08 19.21
C GLU A 90 -17.35 0.90 19.18
N VAL A 91 -16.40 0.94 18.28
CA VAL A 91 -15.21 0.08 18.32
C VAL A 91 -14.01 0.96 18.63
N PRO A 92 -13.60 1.07 19.89
CA PRO A 92 -12.55 2.02 20.32
C PRO A 92 -11.24 1.88 19.54
N VAL A 93 -10.87 0.67 19.14
CA VAL A 93 -9.64 0.35 18.41
C VAL A 93 -9.67 0.88 16.97
N VAL A 94 -10.83 0.91 16.33
CA VAL A 94 -10.95 1.40 14.93
C VAL A 94 -10.86 2.93 14.87
N TYR A 95 -11.24 3.63 15.92
CA TYR A 95 -11.24 5.10 15.94
C TYR A 95 -9.81 5.68 15.94
N GLU A 96 -8.87 5.11 16.67
CA GLU A 96 -7.48 5.56 16.66
C GLU A 96 -6.78 5.27 15.32
N PHE A 97 -7.12 4.17 14.65
CA PHE A 97 -6.57 3.83 13.34
C PHE A 97 -7.16 4.68 12.21
N GLY A 98 -8.43 5.03 12.26
CA GLY A 98 -9.15 5.71 11.17
C GLY A 98 -8.63 7.10 10.77
N GLU A 99 -8.05 7.88 11.69
CA GLU A 99 -7.52 9.21 11.37
C GLU A 99 -6.26 9.17 10.47
N ARG A 100 -5.44 8.14 10.61
CA ARG A 100 -4.15 8.01 9.91
C ARG A 100 -4.29 7.78 8.41
N PRO A 101 -5.15 6.86 7.95
CA PRO A 101 -5.45 6.72 6.53
C PRO A 101 -5.91 8.03 5.89
N VAL A 102 -6.75 8.79 6.58
CA VAL A 102 -7.26 10.08 6.08
C VAL A 102 -6.13 11.10 5.96
N LYS A 103 -5.22 11.19 6.94
CA LYS A 103 -4.05 12.07 6.89
C LYS A 103 -3.06 11.67 5.79
N ARG A 104 -2.92 10.37 5.51
CA ARG A 104 -1.96 9.82 4.56
C ARG A 104 -2.44 9.87 3.10
N ALA A 105 -3.74 9.71 2.89
CA ALA A 105 -4.32 9.58 1.56
C ALA A 105 -4.03 10.74 0.60
N PRO A 106 -3.98 12.02 1.00
CA PRO A 106 -3.63 13.12 0.11
C PRO A 106 -2.22 13.00 -0.50
N ASP A 107 -1.24 12.58 0.28
CA ASP A 107 0.15 12.41 -0.19
C ASP A 107 0.24 11.26 -1.19
N VAL A 108 -0.40 10.14 -0.87
CA VAL A 108 -0.47 8.97 -1.75
C VAL A 108 -1.20 9.30 -3.05
N ALA A 109 -2.30 10.04 -2.96
CA ALA A 109 -3.06 10.47 -4.13
C ALA A 109 -2.24 11.35 -5.06
N ARG A 110 -1.53 12.34 -4.51
CA ARG A 110 -0.67 13.23 -5.29
C ARG A 110 0.48 12.47 -5.95
N ALA A 111 1.14 11.57 -5.22
CA ALA A 111 2.20 10.74 -5.76
C ALA A 111 1.69 9.81 -6.88
N ALA A 112 0.53 9.18 -6.69
CA ALA A 112 -0.08 8.31 -7.69
C ALA A 112 -0.51 9.06 -8.95
N GLN A 113 -1.02 10.29 -8.80
CA GLN A 113 -1.34 11.15 -9.95
C GLN A 113 -0.09 11.54 -10.72
N LEU A 114 0.99 11.92 -10.02
CA LEU A 114 2.26 12.29 -10.66
C LEU A 114 2.89 11.09 -11.39
N ASP A 115 2.89 9.90 -10.78
CA ASP A 115 3.35 8.66 -11.41
C ASP A 115 2.59 8.38 -12.70
N SER A 116 1.26 8.45 -12.65
CA SER A 116 0.41 8.22 -13.80
C SER A 116 0.66 9.25 -14.93
N ALA A 117 0.74 10.52 -14.57
CA ALA A 117 1.00 11.60 -15.53
C ALA A 117 2.40 11.48 -16.14
N THR A 118 3.41 11.11 -15.37
CA THR A 118 4.79 10.89 -15.84
C THR A 118 4.83 9.76 -16.88
N LYS A 119 4.17 8.65 -16.64
CA LYS A 119 4.10 7.51 -17.57
C LYS A 119 3.37 7.86 -18.86
N LEU A 120 2.22 8.53 -18.75
CA LEU A 120 1.47 8.99 -19.93
C LEU A 120 2.27 9.98 -20.76
N ARG A 121 2.92 10.96 -20.11
CA ARG A 121 3.76 11.94 -20.77
C ARG A 121 4.95 11.30 -21.47
N ALA A 122 5.64 10.37 -20.81
CA ALA A 122 6.75 9.61 -21.40
C ALA A 122 6.30 8.83 -22.66
N ARG A 123 5.11 8.20 -22.61
CA ARG A 123 4.57 7.50 -23.79
C ARG A 123 4.25 8.45 -24.94
N ALA A 124 3.66 9.62 -24.66
CA ALA A 124 3.38 10.63 -25.69
C ALA A 124 4.68 11.15 -26.35
N LYS A 125 5.71 11.45 -25.55
CA LYS A 125 7.03 11.86 -26.05
C LYS A 125 7.67 10.79 -26.92
N LYS A 126 7.65 9.53 -26.48
CA LYS A 126 8.17 8.41 -27.25
C LYS A 126 7.49 8.30 -28.62
N GLY A 127 6.17 8.47 -28.69
CA GLY A 127 5.43 8.50 -29.96
C GLY A 127 5.87 9.63 -30.86
N GLN A 128 6.11 10.82 -30.30
CA GLN A 128 6.64 11.97 -31.02
C GLN A 128 8.05 11.71 -31.61
N GLU A 129 8.97 11.22 -30.76
CA GLU A 129 10.35 10.92 -31.14
C GLU A 129 10.46 9.82 -32.19
N GLN A 130 9.57 8.85 -32.17
CA GLN A 130 9.50 7.76 -33.14
C GLN A 130 8.70 8.09 -34.41
N GLY A 131 8.14 9.27 -34.50
CA GLY A 131 7.32 9.70 -35.65
C GLY A 131 6.05 8.86 -35.83
N GLU A 132 5.48 8.34 -34.74
CA GLU A 132 4.26 7.53 -34.79
C GLU A 132 3.06 8.37 -35.26
N LYS A 133 2.07 7.69 -35.84
CA LYS A 133 0.79 8.35 -36.16
C LYS A 133 0.10 8.76 -34.85
N LEU A 134 -0.40 9.98 -34.80
CA LEU A 134 -1.07 10.54 -33.61
C LEU A 134 -2.15 9.62 -33.04
N GLU A 135 -2.99 9.05 -33.92
CA GLU A 135 -4.08 8.15 -33.51
C GLU A 135 -3.56 6.83 -32.89
N SER A 136 -2.40 6.33 -33.33
CA SER A 136 -1.75 5.17 -32.74
C SER A 136 -1.31 5.49 -31.31
N THR A 137 -0.64 6.63 -31.12
CA THR A 137 -0.19 7.10 -29.80
C THR A 137 -1.38 7.32 -28.86
N LYS A 138 -2.48 7.93 -29.35
CA LYS A 138 -3.72 8.08 -28.57
C LYS A 138 -4.29 6.73 -28.12
N GLY A 139 -4.35 5.75 -29.03
CA GLY A 139 -4.84 4.39 -28.72
C GLY A 139 -4.03 3.72 -27.61
N GLU A 140 -2.71 3.85 -27.65
CA GLU A 140 -1.84 3.32 -26.59
C GLU A 140 -1.95 4.09 -25.28
N LEU A 141 -2.14 5.41 -25.32
CA LEU A 141 -2.41 6.19 -24.10
C LEU A 141 -3.73 5.76 -23.45
N TYR A 142 -4.79 5.48 -24.21
CA TYR A 142 -6.02 4.91 -23.64
C TYR A 142 -5.80 3.51 -23.04
N GLY A 143 -4.97 2.68 -23.68
CA GLY A 143 -4.55 1.40 -23.10
C GLY A 143 -3.84 1.56 -21.76
N LEU A 144 -2.84 2.43 -21.73
CA LEU A 144 -2.05 2.72 -20.53
C LEU A 144 -2.91 3.35 -19.42
N MET A 145 -3.86 4.22 -19.73
CA MET A 145 -4.80 4.76 -18.74
C MET A 145 -5.64 3.68 -18.08
N ARG A 146 -6.09 2.68 -18.83
CA ARG A 146 -6.81 1.53 -18.28
C ARG A 146 -5.91 0.65 -17.40
N GLU A 147 -4.67 0.41 -17.83
CA GLU A 147 -3.68 -0.33 -17.04
C GLU A 147 -3.33 0.38 -15.73
N LEU A 148 -3.20 1.71 -15.76
CA LEU A 148 -2.95 2.53 -14.58
C LEU A 148 -4.20 2.74 -13.71
N GLY A 149 -5.37 2.29 -14.17
CA GLY A 149 -6.64 2.43 -13.44
C GLY A 149 -7.09 3.87 -13.25
N ILE A 150 -6.78 4.75 -14.22
CA ILE A 150 -7.11 6.18 -14.14
C ILE A 150 -8.63 6.41 -14.23
N ASP A 151 -9.40 5.43 -14.69
CA ASP A 151 -10.87 5.47 -14.78
C ASP A 151 -11.49 4.17 -14.21
N PRO A 152 -12.39 4.20 -13.24
CA PRO A 152 -12.80 5.29 -12.34
C PRO A 152 -12.06 5.29 -10.99
N THR A 153 -11.16 4.36 -10.72
CA THR A 153 -10.43 4.30 -9.45
C THR A 153 -8.97 3.85 -9.61
N PRO A 154 -7.99 4.68 -9.28
CA PRO A 154 -6.56 4.37 -9.36
C PRO A 154 -6.10 3.30 -8.35
N VAL A 155 -6.99 2.90 -7.46
CA VAL A 155 -6.69 2.07 -6.29
C VAL A 155 -6.19 0.67 -6.67
N LYS A 156 -6.63 0.13 -7.82
CA LYS A 156 -6.33 -1.28 -8.17
C LYS A 156 -5.02 -1.50 -8.92
N SER A 157 -4.45 -0.49 -9.54
CA SER A 157 -3.33 -0.69 -10.47
C SER A 157 -2.13 0.22 -10.25
N ASN A 158 -2.29 1.35 -9.54
CA ASN A 158 -1.15 2.20 -9.27
C ASN A 158 -0.22 1.55 -8.23
N PRO A 159 1.09 1.38 -8.53
CA PRO A 159 2.02 0.65 -7.67
C PRO A 159 2.24 1.32 -6.32
N ILE A 160 2.16 2.66 -6.24
CA ILE A 160 2.30 3.40 -4.98
C ILE A 160 1.09 3.11 -4.07
N VAL A 161 -0.13 3.17 -4.64
CA VAL A 161 -1.35 2.87 -3.89
C VAL A 161 -1.38 1.41 -3.41
N GLN A 162 -0.97 0.47 -4.28
CA GLN A 162 -0.92 -0.95 -3.91
C GLN A 162 0.04 -1.22 -2.76
N GLU A 163 1.21 -0.58 -2.76
CA GLU A 163 2.17 -0.71 -1.67
C GLU A 163 1.64 -0.14 -0.37
N GLU A 164 1.01 1.04 -0.42
CA GLU A 164 0.41 1.64 0.77
C GLU A 164 -0.68 0.74 1.37
N LEU A 165 -1.53 0.14 0.54
CA LEU A 165 -2.56 -0.80 0.99
C LEU A 165 -1.96 -2.05 1.63
N GLN A 166 -0.95 -2.64 0.99
CA GLN A 166 -0.30 -3.84 1.48
C GLN A 166 0.47 -3.58 2.77
N SER A 167 1.22 -2.49 2.82
CA SER A 167 1.95 -2.06 4.01
C SER A 167 1.00 -1.74 5.17
N ARG A 168 -0.11 -1.07 4.88
CA ARG A 168 -1.13 -0.76 5.88
C ARG A 168 -1.75 -2.03 6.47
N PHE A 169 -2.15 -2.96 5.62
CA PHE A 169 -2.69 -4.25 6.04
C PHE A 169 -1.73 -5.02 6.95
N ALA A 170 -0.46 -5.17 6.53
CA ALA A 170 0.54 -5.92 7.28
C ALA A 170 0.82 -5.27 8.64
N ARG A 171 1.02 -3.95 8.68
CA ARG A 171 1.32 -3.20 9.91
C ARG A 171 0.17 -3.20 10.91
N THR A 172 -1.07 -3.04 10.44
CA THR A 172 -2.25 -3.14 11.30
C THR A 172 -2.31 -4.51 11.95
N ARG A 173 -2.10 -5.57 11.18
CA ARG A 173 -2.08 -6.94 11.68
C ARG A 173 -1.03 -7.12 12.78
N GLU A 174 0.18 -6.65 12.57
CA GLU A 174 1.27 -6.75 13.52
C GLU A 174 1.05 -5.91 14.77
N SER A 175 0.50 -4.70 14.62
CA SER A 175 0.12 -3.85 15.75
C SER A 175 -0.90 -4.52 16.66
N ILE A 176 -1.90 -5.20 16.10
CA ILE A 176 -2.90 -5.93 16.88
C ILE A 176 -2.26 -7.14 17.58
N LEU A 177 -1.41 -7.91 16.89
CA LEU A 177 -0.70 -9.03 17.49
C LEU A 177 0.28 -8.59 18.58
N SER A 178 0.66 -7.31 18.60
CA SER A 178 1.52 -6.72 19.63
C SER A 178 0.78 -6.36 20.92
N LEU A 179 -0.55 -6.37 20.94
CA LEU A 179 -1.34 -6.08 22.13
C LEU A 179 -1.09 -7.14 23.23
N ASP A 180 -1.06 -6.71 24.48
CA ASP A 180 -0.68 -7.55 25.62
C ASP A 180 -1.51 -8.83 25.73
N PHE A 181 -2.81 -8.76 25.48
CA PHE A 181 -3.68 -9.93 25.55
C PHE A 181 -3.39 -10.95 24.43
N TYR A 182 -2.98 -10.51 23.22
CA TYR A 182 -2.54 -11.42 22.16
C TYR A 182 -1.19 -12.02 22.50
N ARG A 183 -0.25 -11.25 23.01
CA ARG A 183 1.06 -11.75 23.46
C ARG A 183 0.93 -12.73 24.62
N ALA A 184 -0.02 -12.55 25.52
CA ALA A 184 -0.29 -13.48 26.60
C ALA A 184 -0.83 -14.83 26.09
N ALA A 185 -1.73 -14.81 25.10
CA ALA A 185 -2.29 -16.02 24.50
C ALA A 185 -1.32 -16.69 23.50
N TYR A 186 -0.55 -15.89 22.76
CA TYR A 186 0.37 -16.31 21.72
C TYR A 186 1.75 -15.67 21.93
N PRO A 187 2.56 -16.19 22.84
CA PRO A 187 3.80 -15.55 23.27
C PRO A 187 4.95 -15.64 22.24
N TYR A 188 4.73 -16.26 21.09
CA TYR A 188 5.71 -16.37 20.02
C TYR A 188 5.15 -15.85 18.71
N TRP A 189 6.03 -15.32 17.87
CA TRP A 189 5.75 -15.00 16.48
C TRP A 189 6.56 -15.89 15.57
N ARG A 190 5.97 -16.26 14.41
CA ARG A 190 6.62 -17.02 13.35
C ARG A 190 6.56 -16.25 12.05
N TYR A 191 7.71 -16.03 11.43
CA TYR A 191 7.80 -15.41 10.11
C TYR A 191 7.23 -16.33 9.04
N SER A 192 6.28 -15.86 8.26
CA SER A 192 5.62 -16.61 7.18
C SER A 192 5.76 -15.90 5.85
N SER A 193 6.28 -16.60 4.85
CA SER A 193 6.41 -16.13 3.47
C SER A 193 5.55 -16.97 2.52
N VAL A 194 5.13 -16.39 1.41
CA VAL A 194 4.31 -17.07 0.38
C VAL A 194 5.06 -18.22 -0.31
N LEU A 195 6.39 -18.17 -0.40
CA LEU A 195 7.29 -19.19 -0.96
C LEU A 195 7.08 -19.51 -2.45
N ASP A 196 6.63 -18.53 -3.22
CA ASP A 196 6.56 -18.63 -4.69
C ASP A 196 7.81 -18.06 -5.38
N ARG A 197 7.82 -18.04 -6.72
CA ARG A 197 8.94 -17.54 -7.53
C ARG A 197 9.26 -16.04 -7.31
N HIS A 198 8.32 -15.28 -6.79
CA HIS A 198 8.46 -13.84 -6.53
C HIS A 198 8.92 -13.54 -5.08
N THR A 199 9.10 -14.56 -4.26
CA THR A 199 9.58 -14.41 -2.89
C THR A 199 11.09 -14.14 -2.90
N THR A 200 11.51 -13.02 -2.31
CA THR A 200 12.92 -12.66 -2.19
C THR A 200 13.72 -13.69 -1.40
N LEU A 201 15.03 -13.75 -1.62
CA LEU A 201 15.91 -14.65 -0.89
C LEU A 201 15.83 -14.42 0.63
N GLY A 202 15.81 -13.16 1.07
CA GLY A 202 15.68 -12.80 2.48
C GLY A 202 14.38 -13.30 3.10
N CYS A 203 13.22 -13.04 2.45
CA CYS A 203 11.94 -13.55 2.94
C CYS A 203 11.86 -15.08 2.95
N ARG A 204 12.45 -15.73 1.95
CA ARG A 204 12.55 -17.20 1.89
C ARG A 204 13.43 -17.74 3.01
N ALA A 205 14.57 -17.11 3.25
CA ALA A 205 15.50 -17.50 4.30
C ALA A 205 14.91 -17.32 5.70
N LEU A 206 14.05 -16.32 5.91
CA LEU A 206 13.40 -16.08 7.21
C LEU A 206 12.14 -16.93 7.43
N HIS A 207 11.58 -17.56 6.41
CA HIS A 207 10.40 -18.40 6.57
C HIS A 207 10.59 -19.45 7.67
N GLY A 208 9.63 -19.54 8.58
CA GLY A 208 9.67 -20.43 9.74
C GLY A 208 10.47 -19.92 10.94
N LEU A 209 11.15 -18.77 10.84
CA LEU A 209 11.81 -18.15 11.99
C LEU A 209 10.75 -17.89 13.08
N THR A 210 10.98 -18.44 14.28
CA THR A 210 10.06 -18.35 15.41
C THR A 210 10.83 -17.85 16.63
N MET A 211 10.41 -16.74 17.19
CA MET A 211 11.02 -16.12 18.37
C MET A 211 9.91 -15.64 19.32
N PRO A 212 10.21 -15.40 20.62
CA PRO A 212 9.27 -14.73 21.51
C PRO A 212 8.74 -13.43 20.87
N ALA A 213 7.46 -13.16 21.00
CA ALA A 213 6.83 -11.95 20.46
C ALA A 213 7.41 -10.66 21.08
N SER A 214 8.00 -10.76 22.28
CA SER A 214 8.69 -9.68 22.98
C SER A 214 10.19 -9.56 22.63
N ASP A 215 10.71 -10.40 21.72
CA ASP A 215 12.13 -10.37 21.37
C ASP A 215 12.44 -9.08 20.61
N PRO A 216 13.39 -8.24 21.11
CA PRO A 216 13.69 -6.95 20.48
C PRO A 216 14.29 -7.09 19.08
N ARG A 217 14.81 -8.24 18.72
CA ARG A 217 15.35 -8.51 17.39
C ARG A 217 14.28 -8.44 16.30
N TRP A 218 12.99 -8.59 16.66
CA TRP A 218 11.90 -8.45 15.69
C TRP A 218 11.92 -7.12 14.92
N VAL A 219 12.42 -6.05 15.51
CA VAL A 219 12.54 -4.74 14.85
C VAL A 219 13.22 -4.84 13.48
N GLY A 220 14.22 -5.71 13.33
CA GLY A 220 14.90 -5.93 12.05
C GLY A 220 14.26 -6.98 11.15
N TYR A 221 13.26 -7.73 11.61
CA TYR A 221 12.74 -8.89 10.88
C TYR A 221 11.23 -8.88 10.66
N VAL A 222 10.49 -8.00 11.30
CA VAL A 222 9.03 -7.88 11.10
C VAL A 222 8.71 -7.43 9.67
N PRO A 223 7.81 -8.11 8.94
CA PRO A 223 7.33 -7.64 7.65
C PRO A 223 6.45 -6.36 7.81
N PRO A 224 6.28 -5.55 6.75
CA PRO A 224 6.94 -5.62 5.47
C PRO A 224 8.40 -5.17 5.57
N ARG A 225 9.31 -5.79 4.81
CA ARG A 225 10.75 -5.55 4.90
C ARG A 225 11.37 -4.98 3.62
N HIS A 226 10.61 -4.92 2.57
CA HIS A 226 11.01 -4.41 1.26
C HIS A 226 9.77 -4.13 0.41
N TRP A 227 9.96 -3.41 -0.66
CA TRP A 227 8.92 -3.18 -1.68
C TRP A 227 8.20 -4.46 -2.08
N LYS A 228 6.86 -4.42 -2.07
CA LYS A 228 5.97 -5.57 -2.36
C LYS A 228 6.24 -6.80 -1.48
N CYS A 229 6.57 -6.59 -0.22
CA CYS A 229 6.72 -7.67 0.73
C CYS A 229 5.37 -8.33 1.02
N ARG A 230 5.27 -9.64 0.75
CA ARG A 230 4.05 -10.44 0.99
C ARG A 230 4.20 -11.40 2.18
N ALA A 231 5.25 -11.20 2.97
CA ALA A 231 5.42 -11.93 4.22
C ALA A 231 4.56 -11.29 5.33
N HIS A 232 4.29 -12.04 6.37
CA HIS A 232 3.61 -11.62 7.57
C HIS A 232 4.10 -12.46 8.76
N VAL A 233 3.78 -12.03 9.97
CA VAL A 233 3.98 -12.85 11.17
C VAL A 233 2.71 -13.62 11.52
N LEU A 234 2.90 -14.84 11.99
CA LEU A 234 1.86 -15.66 12.62
C LEU A 234 2.09 -15.66 14.12
N ALA A 235 1.05 -15.45 14.88
CA ALA A 235 1.08 -15.63 16.33
C ALA A 235 1.01 -17.12 16.67
N VAL A 236 1.84 -17.58 17.60
CA VAL A 236 2.09 -19.00 17.87
C VAL A 236 1.95 -19.27 19.37
N VAL A 237 1.24 -20.32 19.72
CA VAL A 237 1.06 -20.75 21.11
C VAL A 237 2.39 -21.22 21.71
N HIS A 238 2.49 -21.19 23.04
CA HIS A 238 3.73 -21.54 23.75
C HIS A 238 4.29 -22.91 23.37
N SER A 239 3.45 -23.94 23.33
CA SER A 239 3.88 -25.31 23.01
C SER A 239 4.51 -25.47 21.63
N GLU A 240 4.06 -24.71 20.65
CA GLU A 240 4.66 -24.70 19.31
C GLU A 240 5.92 -23.83 19.24
N GLY A 241 5.91 -22.71 19.97
CA GLY A 241 7.02 -21.76 19.99
C GLY A 241 8.29 -22.35 20.57
N VAL A 242 8.20 -23.02 21.73
CA VAL A 242 9.35 -23.66 22.40
C VAL A 242 9.93 -24.85 21.60
N ASN A 243 9.12 -25.47 20.75
CA ASN A 243 9.53 -26.59 19.91
C ASN A 243 9.91 -26.17 18.49
N ALA A 244 10.04 -24.87 18.23
CA ALA A 244 10.38 -24.36 16.90
C ALA A 244 11.81 -24.77 16.51
N ARG A 245 11.96 -25.20 15.25
CA ARG A 245 13.26 -25.65 14.72
C ARG A 245 14.20 -24.49 14.33
N LYS A 246 13.64 -23.32 14.05
CA LYS A 246 14.37 -22.15 13.58
C LYS A 246 14.07 -20.98 14.51
N THR A 247 14.99 -20.71 15.42
CA THR A 247 14.85 -19.69 16.47
C THR A 247 15.86 -18.55 16.33
N GLU A 248 16.90 -18.75 15.51
CA GLU A 248 17.94 -17.76 15.29
C GLU A 248 17.80 -17.11 13.90
N PRO A 249 17.64 -15.78 13.84
CA PRO A 249 17.60 -15.06 12.59
C PRO A 249 19.00 -14.96 11.98
N ASN A 250 19.09 -15.06 10.65
CA ASN A 250 20.34 -14.75 9.96
C ASN A 250 20.54 -13.24 9.87
N PRO A 251 21.60 -12.66 10.48
CA PRO A 251 21.84 -11.22 10.49
C PRO A 251 22.01 -10.60 9.09
N GLU A 252 22.45 -11.37 8.10
CA GLU A 252 22.54 -10.93 6.71
C GLU A 252 21.19 -10.42 6.16
N TYR A 253 20.11 -10.96 6.70
CA TYR A 253 18.76 -10.59 6.29
C TYR A 253 18.06 -9.65 7.29
N ALA A 254 18.77 -9.07 8.24
CA ALA A 254 18.22 -8.00 9.06
C ALA A 254 17.92 -6.78 8.17
N GLY A 255 16.73 -6.23 8.29
CA GLY A 255 16.39 -4.92 7.71
C GLY A 255 16.97 -3.80 8.56
N ASP A 256 17.09 -2.62 7.97
CA ASP A 256 17.51 -1.40 8.67
C ASP A 256 16.38 -0.82 9.58
N GLY A 257 15.28 -1.54 9.72
CA GLY A 257 14.09 -1.09 10.47
C GLY A 257 13.22 -0.10 9.71
N SER A 258 13.61 0.33 8.52
CA SER A 258 12.85 1.34 7.75
C SER A 258 11.46 0.85 7.33
N PHE A 259 11.30 -0.46 7.19
CA PHE A 259 10.01 -1.10 6.91
C PHE A 259 9.33 -1.68 8.16
N GLY A 260 10.07 -1.94 9.23
CA GLY A 260 9.63 -2.68 10.41
C GLY A 260 9.02 -1.85 11.54
N THR A 261 8.79 -0.56 11.35
CA THR A 261 8.12 0.26 12.37
C THR A 261 6.62 -0.06 12.42
N LEU A 262 6.09 -0.21 13.62
CA LEU A 262 4.66 -0.33 13.87
C LEU A 262 3.91 0.85 13.23
N ILE A 263 2.64 0.68 12.98
CA ILE A 263 1.78 1.54 12.15
C ILE A 263 1.80 3.03 12.52
N ASP A 264 2.19 3.36 13.75
CA ASP A 264 1.98 4.67 14.34
C ASP A 264 2.84 5.79 13.75
N GLU A 265 4.03 5.46 13.26
CA GLU A 265 5.01 6.45 12.84
C GLU A 265 5.62 6.17 11.46
N TRP A 266 5.06 5.19 10.73
CA TRP A 266 5.69 4.84 9.47
C TRP A 266 5.42 5.90 8.40
N GLU A 267 6.50 6.51 7.94
CA GLU A 267 6.56 7.27 6.70
C GLU A 267 7.56 6.62 5.73
N PRO A 268 7.27 6.59 4.43
CA PRO A 268 8.24 6.16 3.44
C PRO A 268 9.53 6.96 3.54
N LYS A 269 10.64 6.24 3.42
CA LYS A 269 12.00 6.79 3.38
C LYS A 269 12.66 6.42 2.05
N PRO A 270 13.80 7.02 1.70
CA PRO A 270 14.62 6.51 0.60
C PRO A 270 14.86 5.00 0.78
N GLY A 271 14.58 4.22 -0.27
CA GLY A 271 14.64 2.75 -0.23
C GLY A 271 13.32 2.05 0.11
N SER A 272 12.29 2.76 0.60
CA SER A 272 10.94 2.18 0.79
C SER A 272 10.25 1.86 -0.53
N TYR A 273 10.58 2.60 -1.58
CA TYR A 273 10.13 2.39 -2.96
C TYR A 273 11.33 2.14 -3.86
N PRO A 274 11.15 1.52 -5.04
CA PRO A 274 12.12 1.62 -6.12
C PRO A 274 12.51 3.08 -6.39
N ALA A 275 13.76 3.32 -6.81
CA ALA A 275 14.30 4.68 -6.90
C ALA A 275 13.45 5.63 -7.74
N ASP A 276 12.95 5.16 -8.90
CA ASP A 276 12.05 5.91 -9.80
C ASP A 276 10.72 6.29 -9.13
N LEU A 277 10.13 5.40 -8.34
CA LEU A 277 8.90 5.67 -7.61
C LEU A 277 9.14 6.51 -6.36
N TRP A 278 10.29 6.33 -5.68
CA TRP A 278 10.68 7.21 -4.58
C TRP A 278 10.83 8.65 -5.06
N ASP A 279 11.47 8.84 -6.18
CA ASP A 279 11.65 10.15 -6.79
C ASP A 279 10.29 10.84 -7.04
N ILE A 280 9.35 10.14 -7.62
CA ILE A 280 8.00 10.62 -7.85
C ILE A 280 7.30 10.96 -6.53
N TYR A 281 7.39 10.08 -5.53
CA TYR A 281 6.79 10.29 -4.22
C TYR A 281 7.37 11.52 -3.53
N ALA A 282 8.70 11.64 -3.50
CA ALA A 282 9.41 12.76 -2.90
C ALA A 282 9.06 14.09 -3.59
N ALA A 283 9.00 14.09 -4.93
CA ALA A 283 8.59 15.26 -5.70
C ALA A 283 7.15 15.70 -5.38
N ALA A 284 6.22 14.74 -5.28
CA ALA A 284 4.82 15.00 -4.95
C ALA A 284 4.65 15.59 -3.54
N LYS A 285 5.45 15.13 -2.57
CA LYS A 285 5.48 15.68 -1.20
C LYS A 285 6.25 17.00 -1.06
N GLY A 286 7.00 17.42 -2.07
CA GLY A 286 7.90 18.56 -1.96
C GLY A 286 9.14 18.29 -1.12
N ILE A 287 9.50 17.01 -0.93
CA ILE A 287 10.73 16.62 -0.26
C ILE A 287 11.91 16.95 -1.18
N ALA A 288 12.90 17.69 -0.66
CA ALA A 288 14.10 17.98 -1.42
C ALA A 288 14.84 16.68 -1.76
N ASN A 289 14.93 16.36 -3.04
CA ASN A 289 15.68 15.21 -3.53
C ASN A 289 16.70 15.72 -4.55
N PRO A 290 18.00 15.64 -4.25
CA PRO A 290 19.06 16.13 -5.15
C PRO A 290 19.18 15.35 -6.46
N HIS A 291 18.51 14.21 -6.57
CA HIS A 291 18.57 13.35 -7.75
C HIS A 291 17.40 13.53 -8.74
N ILE A 292 16.46 14.44 -8.45
CA ILE A 292 15.35 14.69 -9.34
C ILE A 292 15.53 15.98 -10.13
N GLU A 293 15.95 15.84 -11.34
CA GLU A 293 15.36 16.60 -12.44
C GLU A 293 14.38 15.67 -13.19
N LEU A 294 13.16 15.53 -12.69
CA LEU A 294 12.06 15.18 -13.56
C LEU A 294 12.04 16.31 -14.59
N GLU A 295 12.43 16.04 -15.83
CA GLU A 295 12.64 17.00 -16.90
C GLU A 295 11.83 18.31 -16.77
N GLY A 296 12.49 19.40 -16.31
CA GLY A 296 11.94 20.74 -16.35
C GLY A 296 10.84 21.08 -15.34
N ASN A 297 10.68 20.35 -14.24
CA ASN A 297 9.70 20.67 -13.17
C ASN A 297 8.25 20.88 -13.67
N TRP A 298 7.89 20.23 -14.78
CA TRP A 298 6.59 20.40 -15.48
C TRP A 298 5.36 20.16 -14.57
N TRP A 299 5.53 19.43 -13.44
CA TRP A 299 4.46 19.15 -12.47
C TRP A 299 4.20 20.31 -11.50
N ARG A 300 5.12 21.25 -11.36
CA ARG A 300 4.91 22.43 -10.53
C ARG A 300 3.97 23.39 -11.24
N LYS A 301 3.01 23.96 -10.48
CA LYS A 301 2.21 25.07 -11.04
C LYS A 301 3.15 26.21 -11.37
N SER A 302 3.00 26.77 -12.58
CA SER A 302 3.60 28.08 -12.87
C SER A 302 3.05 29.07 -11.85
N THR A 303 3.95 29.63 -11.06
CA THR A 303 3.63 30.73 -10.13
C THR A 303 3.21 31.96 -10.90
#